data_c3ff38d56e1126caf49570262c97b5ce
#
_entry.id   c3ff38d56e1126caf49570262c97b5ce
#
_cell.length_a   1.000
_cell.length_b   1.000
_cell.length_c   1.000
_cell.angle_alpha   90.00
_cell.angle_beta   90.00
_cell.angle_gamma   90.00
#
_symmetry.space_group_name_H-M   'P 1'
#
loop_
_entity.id
_entity.type
_entity.pdbx_description
1 polymer ?
#
loop_
_entity_poly.entity_id
_entity_poly.type
_entity_poly.pdbx_seq_one_letter_code
_entity_poly.pdbx_strand_id
1 'polypeptide(L)' 'MFDRSLDGTRCLTRRPITHHTGYVPPRMEGTIRYTVENIGRTLIRVDLDSGPSILLLADDVTLTA' A
#
# COMPACT_ATOMS: atom_id res chain seq x y z
N MET A 1 -12.14 -7.56 8.35
CA MET A 1 -11.28 -7.57 9.56
C MET A 1 -10.04 -6.75 9.31
N PHE A 2 -9.60 -5.98 10.29
CA PHE A 2 -8.36 -5.22 10.20
C PHE A 2 -7.22 -5.98 10.86
N ASP A 3 -6.10 -6.05 10.16
CA ASP A 3 -4.86 -6.58 10.71
C ASP A 3 -3.91 -5.40 10.88
N ARG A 4 -3.47 -5.14 12.09
CA ARG A 4 -2.63 -4.00 12.42
C ARG A 4 -1.17 -4.36 12.62
N SER A 5 -0.80 -5.61 12.34
CA SER A 5 0.58 -6.05 12.56
C SER A 5 1.58 -5.32 11.65
N LEU A 6 1.13 -4.77 10.53
CA LEU A 6 1.98 -4.04 9.59
C LEU A 6 1.86 -2.53 9.71
N ASP A 7 1.05 -2.03 10.64
CA ASP A 7 0.87 -0.58 10.81
C ASP A 7 2.21 0.10 11.07
N GLY A 8 2.51 1.14 10.31
CA GLY A 8 3.76 1.87 10.45
C GLY A 8 4.95 1.28 9.70
N THR A 9 4.76 0.13 9.05
CA THR A 9 5.84 -0.52 8.31
C THR A 9 6.09 0.21 6.99
N ARG A 10 7.36 0.39 6.64
CA ARG A 10 7.75 0.99 5.37
C ARG A 10 7.60 -0.01 4.24
N CYS A 11 7.23 0.48 3.07
CA CYS A 11 7.06 -0.37 1.89
C CYS A 11 7.38 0.39 0.62
N LEU A 12 7.52 -0.38 -0.47
CA LEU A 12 7.72 0.15 -1.83
C LEU A 12 6.66 -0.45 -2.74
N THR A 13 6.19 0.33 -3.70
CA THR A 13 5.35 -0.21 -4.76
C THR A 13 6.19 -1.13 -5.64
N ARG A 14 5.62 -2.29 -6.02
CA ARG A 14 6.33 -3.28 -6.85
C ARG A 14 6.16 -3.05 -8.33
N ARG A 15 5.07 -2.38 -8.72
CA ARG A 15 4.71 -2.18 -10.12
C ARG A 15 4.05 -0.82 -10.27
N PRO A 16 3.97 -0.28 -11.49
CA PRO A 16 3.22 0.94 -11.72
C PRO A 16 1.74 0.71 -11.43
N ILE A 17 1.13 1.69 -10.79
CA ILE A 17 -0.26 1.61 -10.37
C ILE A 17 -1.02 2.79 -10.95
N THR A 18 -2.09 2.52 -11.68
CA THR A 18 -2.99 3.56 -12.14
C THR A 18 -4.13 3.68 -11.13
N HIS A 19 -4.28 4.85 -10.57
CA HIS A 19 -5.28 5.15 -9.57
C HIS A 19 -6.18 6.27 -10.09
N HIS A 20 -7.42 6.35 -9.63
CA HIS A 20 -8.34 7.38 -10.11
C HIS A 20 -7.83 8.79 -9.79
N THR A 21 -6.96 8.96 -8.82
CA THR A 21 -6.36 10.25 -8.47
C THR A 21 -5.02 10.49 -9.18
N GLY A 22 -4.52 9.53 -9.94
CA GLY A 22 -3.27 9.69 -10.66
C GLY A 22 -2.50 8.39 -10.83
N TYR A 23 -1.28 8.54 -11.31
CA TYR A 23 -0.37 7.44 -11.58
C TYR A 23 0.67 7.33 -10.47
N VAL A 24 0.92 6.10 -10.01
CA VAL A 24 1.96 5.82 -9.03
C VAL A 24 3.05 4.99 -9.71
N PRO A 25 4.27 5.52 -9.83
CA PRO A 25 5.36 4.75 -10.44
C PRO A 25 5.81 3.61 -9.54
N PRO A 26 6.52 2.61 -10.08
CA PRO A 26 7.10 1.56 -9.24
C PRO A 26 8.17 2.13 -8.33
N ARG A 27 8.44 1.42 -7.24
CA ARG A 27 9.46 1.78 -6.24
C ARG A 27 9.17 3.10 -5.52
N MET A 28 7.91 3.49 -5.46
CA MET A 28 7.50 4.63 -4.66
C MET A 28 7.42 4.19 -3.19
N GLU A 29 8.11 4.90 -2.32
CA GLU A 29 8.11 4.59 -0.90
C GLU A 29 6.86 5.10 -0.21
N GLY A 30 6.43 4.38 0.80
CA GLY A 30 5.31 4.77 1.62
C GLY A 30 5.29 4.05 2.95
N THR A 31 4.30 4.38 3.77
CA THR A 31 4.11 3.77 5.08
C THR A 31 2.75 3.10 5.12
N ILE A 32 2.70 1.86 5.58
CA ILE A 32 1.44 1.14 5.71
C ILE A 32 0.66 1.70 6.89
N ARG A 33 -0.59 2.11 6.61
CA ARG A 33 -1.49 2.62 7.63
C ARG A 33 -2.27 1.51 8.31
N TYR A 34 -2.83 0.61 7.50
CA TYR A 34 -3.58 -0.53 8.02
C TYR A 34 -3.78 -1.55 6.90
N THR A 35 -4.19 -2.74 7.30
CA THR A 35 -4.48 -3.84 6.40
C THR A 35 -5.93 -4.26 6.59
N VAL A 36 -6.62 -4.53 5.49
CA VAL A 36 -8.03 -4.97 5.51
C VAL A 36 -8.14 -6.25 4.72
N GLU A 37 -8.79 -7.26 5.29
CA GLU A 37 -9.19 -8.44 4.54
C GLU A 37 -10.62 -8.26 4.04
N ASN A 38 -10.82 -8.51 2.74
CA ASN A 38 -12.12 -8.35 2.13
C ASN A 38 -12.32 -9.43 1.07
N ILE A 39 -13.20 -10.37 1.34
CA ILE A 39 -13.61 -11.43 0.41
C ILE A 39 -12.39 -12.13 -0.21
N GLY A 40 -11.52 -12.66 0.63
CA GLY A 40 -10.34 -13.40 0.17
C GLY A 40 -9.21 -12.55 -0.38
N ARG A 41 -9.31 -11.23 -0.26
CA ARG A 41 -8.26 -10.31 -0.69
C ARG A 41 -7.71 -9.55 0.51
N THR A 42 -6.40 -9.37 0.52
CA THR A 42 -5.76 -8.49 1.50
C THR A 42 -5.47 -7.16 0.84
N LEU A 43 -6.07 -6.10 1.36
CA LEU A 43 -5.87 -4.74 0.89
C LEU A 43 -5.03 -3.99 1.91
N ILE A 44 -4.12 -3.15 1.41
CA ILE A 44 -3.23 -2.38 2.27
C ILE A 44 -3.42 -0.90 1.96
N ARG A 45 -3.71 -0.12 3.00
CA ARG A 45 -3.76 1.33 2.90
C ARG A 45 -2.35 1.87 3.10
N VAL A 46 -1.85 2.57 2.11
CA VAL A 46 -0.49 3.09 2.13
C VAL A 46 -0.51 4.61 1.99
N ASP A 47 0.19 5.29 2.90
CA ASP A 47 0.47 6.72 2.77
C ASP A 47 1.78 6.86 2.02
N LEU A 48 1.72 7.28 0.77
CA LEU A 48 2.92 7.48 -0.03
C LEU A 48 3.69 8.71 0.45
N ASP A 49 5.01 8.64 0.38
CA ASP A 49 5.86 9.76 0.77
C ASP A 49 5.62 10.99 -0.10
N SER A 50 5.12 10.78 -1.33
CA SER A 50 4.78 11.88 -2.22
C SER A 50 3.50 12.63 -1.82
N GLY A 51 2.71 12.10 -0.88
CA GLY A 51 1.55 12.76 -0.32
C GLY A 51 0.24 11.97 -0.37
N PRO A 52 -0.16 11.35 -1.48
CA PRO A 52 -1.45 10.67 -1.54
C PRO A 52 -1.49 9.39 -0.72
N SER A 53 -2.69 9.04 -0.26
CA SER A 53 -2.96 7.80 0.44
C SER A 53 -3.79 6.92 -0.47
N ILE A 54 -3.34 5.70 -0.72
CA ILE A 54 -4.00 4.80 -1.66
C ILE A 54 -4.22 3.42 -1.05
N LEU A 55 -5.19 2.70 -1.59
CA LEU A 55 -5.50 1.34 -1.17
C LEU A 55 -4.98 0.38 -2.25
N LEU A 56 -4.10 -0.52 -1.86
CA LEU A 56 -3.42 -1.43 -2.78
C LEU A 56 -3.65 -2.88 -2.37
N LEU A 57 -3.48 -3.78 -3.33
CA LEU A 57 -3.41 -5.21 -3.02
C LEU A 57 -2.07 -5.51 -2.36
N ALA A 58 -2.05 -6.52 -1.50
CA ALA A 58 -0.82 -6.91 -0.80
C ALA A 58 0.31 -7.24 -1.78
N ASP A 59 -0.04 -7.78 -2.96
CA ASP A 59 0.95 -8.14 -3.96
C ASP A 59 1.55 -6.93 -4.69
N ASP A 60 0.97 -5.75 -4.51
CA ASP A 60 1.44 -4.54 -5.19
C ASP A 60 2.56 -3.83 -4.43
N VAL A 61 2.88 -4.29 -3.24
CA VAL A 61 3.91 -3.66 -2.41
C VAL A 61 4.93 -4.68 -1.92
N THR A 62 6.14 -4.18 -1.63
CA THR A 62 7.22 -4.95 -1.01
C THR A 62 7.58 -4.27 0.29
N LEU A 63 7.66 -5.03 1.37
CA LEU A 63 8.08 -4.49 2.66
C LEU A 63 9.58 -4.21 2.64
N THR A 64 9.97 -3.07 3.16
CA THR A 64 11.37 -2.63 3.16
C THR A 64 12.00 -2.58 4.54
N ALA A 65 11.22 -2.76 5.57
CA ALA A 65 11.73 -2.70 6.94
C ALA A 65 12.20 -4.05 7.42
#